data_17fc2e84a7160f479f71d0238f4e067d
#
_entry.id   17fc2e84a7160f479f71d0238f4e067d
#
_cell.length_a   1.000
_cell.length_b   1.000
_cell.length_c   1.000
_cell.angle_alpha   90.00
_cell.angle_beta   90.00
_cell.angle_gamma   90.00
#
_symmetry.space_group_name_H-M   'P 1'
#
loop_
_entity.id
_entity.type
_entity.pdbx_description
1 polymer ?
#
loop_
_entity_poly.entity_id
_entity_poly.type
_entity_poly.pdbx_seq_one_letter_code
_entity_poly.pdbx_strand_id
1 'polypeptide(L)'
;FNKTKGTFPDMQSLSQVRSGMTKDQLYYLLGRPQYNDGWRPSEWNYLFHFNTPGQGTDNVTTCQYKVLFDKDTYARSFYWNPVDPENGVCPPQEPAKPAFKRYTLSADALFAFAKGDLSNLNAKGKNDLEQLSVELRKFDQLNSVKVIGHTDYLGSDDYNNRLSEQRAQTVRQYLINQGLSASKINAVGMGKTQPVKQCVNTGNRTALITCLQPNRRVEVEVDGSGVDKNK
;
A
#
# COMPACT_ATOMS: atom_id res chain seq x y z
N PHE A 1 -12.13 -33.04 6.95
CA PHE A 1 -12.53 -31.94 6.06
C PHE A 1 -12.22 -32.27 4.62
N ASN A 2 -13.17 -32.01 3.70
CA ASN A 2 -12.87 -32.07 2.28
C ASN A 2 -12.17 -30.77 1.90
N LYS A 3 -10.85 -30.83 1.67
CA LYS A 3 -9.97 -29.69 1.39
C LYS A 3 -10.42 -28.86 0.15
N THR A 4 -11.21 -29.43 -0.75
CA THR A 4 -11.66 -28.77 -1.97
C THR A 4 -12.86 -27.84 -1.77
N LYS A 5 -13.47 -27.80 -0.59
CA LYS A 5 -14.64 -26.98 -0.27
C LYS A 5 -14.31 -25.62 0.34
N GLY A 6 -13.03 -25.31 0.54
CA GLY A 6 -12.61 -24.05 1.12
C GLY A 6 -12.83 -22.87 0.19
N THR A 7 -12.81 -21.67 0.75
CA THR A 7 -12.93 -20.39 0.03
C THR A 7 -11.77 -19.48 0.41
N PHE A 8 -11.41 -18.57 -0.51
CA PHE A 8 -10.46 -17.50 -0.20
C PHE A 8 -11.22 -16.37 0.49
N PRO A 9 -10.92 -16.06 1.77
CA PRO A 9 -11.63 -15.01 2.49
C PRO A 9 -11.19 -13.62 2.01
N ASP A 10 -12.13 -12.66 2.07
CA ASP A 10 -11.74 -11.26 2.02
C ASP A 10 -11.09 -10.86 3.35
N MET A 11 -9.79 -10.51 3.31
CA MET A 11 -9.00 -10.23 4.51
C MET A 11 -9.50 -9.00 5.26
N GLN A 12 -10.04 -8.01 4.56
CA GLN A 12 -10.63 -6.82 5.18
C GLN A 12 -11.88 -7.20 5.98
N SER A 13 -12.75 -7.99 5.41
CA SER A 13 -13.96 -8.50 6.08
C SER A 13 -13.61 -9.40 7.27
N LEU A 14 -12.66 -10.31 7.09
CA LEU A 14 -12.18 -11.20 8.16
C LEU A 14 -11.60 -10.41 9.36
N SER A 15 -10.89 -9.32 9.10
CA SER A 15 -10.33 -8.45 10.13
C SER A 15 -11.38 -7.70 10.97
N GLN A 16 -12.62 -7.62 10.48
CA GLN A 16 -13.71 -6.96 11.19
C GLN A 16 -14.45 -7.87 12.16
N VAL A 17 -14.22 -9.17 12.11
CA VAL A 17 -14.90 -10.15 12.99
C VAL A 17 -14.57 -9.87 14.46
N ARG A 18 -15.59 -9.80 15.29
CA ARG A 18 -15.49 -9.49 16.73
C ARG A 18 -16.44 -10.36 17.54
N SER A 19 -16.08 -10.58 18.80
CA SER A 19 -16.99 -11.15 19.80
C SER A 19 -18.24 -10.25 19.97
N GLY A 20 -19.38 -10.87 20.15
CA GLY A 20 -20.68 -10.19 20.26
C GLY A 20 -21.41 -10.03 18.92
N MET A 21 -20.80 -10.43 17.79
CA MET A 21 -21.48 -10.41 16.50
C MET A 21 -22.59 -11.46 16.42
N THR A 22 -23.67 -11.10 15.71
CA THR A 22 -24.74 -12.02 15.36
C THR A 22 -24.33 -12.93 14.20
N LYS A 23 -25.09 -14.02 14.00
CA LYS A 23 -24.90 -14.91 12.84
C LYS A 23 -25.08 -14.18 11.51
N ASP A 24 -26.04 -13.26 11.42
CA ASP A 24 -26.28 -12.48 10.20
C ASP A 24 -25.09 -11.55 9.86
N GLN A 25 -24.50 -10.92 10.88
CA GLN A 25 -23.31 -10.09 10.70
C GLN A 25 -22.10 -10.93 10.25
N LEU A 26 -21.89 -12.09 10.83
CA LEU A 26 -20.83 -13.01 10.41
C LEU A 26 -21.09 -13.54 8.99
N TYR A 27 -22.34 -13.85 8.68
CA TYR A 27 -22.73 -14.28 7.34
C TYR A 27 -22.45 -13.21 6.28
N TYR A 28 -22.72 -11.95 6.61
CA TYR A 28 -22.42 -10.83 5.74
C TYR A 28 -20.90 -10.67 5.50
N LEU A 29 -20.06 -10.83 6.53
CA LEU A 29 -18.61 -10.68 6.43
C LEU A 29 -17.91 -11.90 5.82
N LEU A 30 -18.33 -13.10 6.17
CA LEU A 30 -17.60 -14.33 5.88
C LEU A 30 -18.32 -15.26 4.90
N GLY A 31 -19.57 -14.98 4.60
CA GLY A 31 -20.43 -15.90 3.84
C GLY A 31 -20.90 -17.10 4.68
N ARG A 32 -21.41 -18.12 4.00
CA ARG A 32 -21.87 -19.35 4.66
C ARG A 32 -20.72 -20.19 5.15
N PRO A 33 -20.79 -20.73 6.39
CA PRO A 33 -19.81 -21.72 6.83
C PRO A 33 -19.91 -22.97 5.94
N GLN A 34 -18.78 -23.51 5.55
CA GLN A 34 -18.70 -24.74 4.75
C GLN A 34 -19.18 -25.97 5.53
N TYR A 35 -18.98 -25.92 6.85
CA TYR A 35 -19.38 -26.98 7.74
C TYR A 35 -20.14 -26.38 8.93
N ASN A 36 -21.44 -26.57 8.95
CA ASN A 36 -22.24 -26.39 10.16
C ASN A 36 -22.88 -27.74 10.47
N ASP A 37 -22.71 -28.21 11.67
CA ASP A 37 -23.52 -29.28 12.18
C ASP A 37 -24.94 -28.73 12.38
N GLY A 38 -25.88 -29.12 11.52
CA GLY A 38 -27.29 -28.76 11.68
C GLY A 38 -27.84 -29.11 13.06
N TRP A 39 -27.16 -29.97 13.80
CA TRP A 39 -27.45 -30.37 15.17
C TRP A 39 -26.78 -29.54 16.25
N ARG A 40 -25.80 -28.68 15.88
CA ARG A 40 -25.10 -27.78 16.80
C ARG A 40 -25.17 -26.33 16.31
N PRO A 41 -26.27 -25.62 16.56
CA PRO A 41 -26.41 -24.22 16.16
C PRO A 41 -25.40 -23.29 16.86
N SER A 42 -24.62 -23.81 17.81
CA SER A 42 -23.63 -23.10 18.60
C SER A 42 -22.21 -23.11 18.01
N GLU A 43 -21.99 -23.78 16.88
CA GLU A 43 -20.67 -23.86 16.25
C GLU A 43 -20.77 -23.71 14.74
N TRP A 44 -19.94 -22.84 14.17
CA TRP A 44 -19.71 -22.70 12.73
C TRP A 44 -18.26 -22.99 12.40
N ASN A 45 -18.03 -23.70 11.31
CA ASN A 45 -16.70 -24.01 10.80
C ASN A 45 -16.56 -23.53 9.37
N TYR A 46 -15.59 -22.67 9.16
CA TYR A 46 -15.14 -22.23 7.85
C TYR A 46 -13.87 -22.95 7.47
N LEU A 47 -13.69 -23.17 6.18
CA LEU A 47 -12.44 -23.61 5.60
C LEU A 47 -11.92 -22.51 4.70
N PHE A 48 -10.82 -21.90 5.09
CA PHE A 48 -10.24 -20.77 4.34
C PHE A 48 -8.93 -21.18 3.68
N HIS A 49 -8.78 -20.75 2.43
CA HIS A 49 -7.57 -20.88 1.64
C HIS A 49 -6.82 -19.57 1.61
N PHE A 50 -5.51 -19.63 1.72
CA PHE A 50 -4.61 -18.48 1.64
C PHE A 50 -3.51 -18.79 0.62
N ASN A 51 -3.22 -17.83 -0.27
CA ASN A 51 -2.08 -17.96 -1.17
C ASN A 51 -0.78 -17.81 -0.37
N THR A 52 0.00 -18.87 -0.29
CA THR A 52 1.24 -18.94 0.49
C THR A 52 2.33 -19.61 -0.34
N PRO A 53 3.06 -18.84 -1.17
CA PRO A 53 4.10 -19.37 -2.04
C PRO A 53 5.09 -20.27 -1.27
N GLY A 54 5.31 -21.48 -1.77
CA GLY A 54 6.22 -22.46 -1.17
C GLY A 54 5.64 -23.22 0.02
N GLN A 55 4.36 -23.06 0.36
CA GLN A 55 3.71 -23.76 1.47
C GLN A 55 2.40 -24.42 1.02
N GLY A 56 1.98 -25.47 1.75
CA GLY A 56 0.74 -26.18 1.49
C GLY A 56 0.71 -26.92 0.14
N THR A 57 -0.49 -27.28 -0.29
CA THR A 57 -0.71 -27.89 -1.60
C THR A 57 -0.91 -26.78 -2.63
N ASP A 58 -0.17 -26.81 -3.74
CA ASP A 58 -0.24 -25.83 -4.83
C ASP A 58 -0.02 -24.36 -4.38
N ASN A 59 0.89 -24.14 -3.43
CA ASN A 59 1.15 -22.83 -2.82
C ASN A 59 -0.05 -22.24 -2.08
N VAL A 60 -0.92 -23.10 -1.54
CA VAL A 60 -2.09 -22.70 -0.77
C VAL A 60 -2.02 -23.32 0.63
N THR A 61 -2.10 -22.49 1.65
CA THR A 61 -2.33 -22.93 3.03
C THR A 61 -3.83 -22.95 3.29
N THR A 62 -4.31 -24.06 3.83
CA THR A 62 -5.72 -24.24 4.19
C THR A 62 -5.87 -24.24 5.70
N CYS A 63 -6.75 -23.42 6.20
CA CYS A 63 -7.02 -23.24 7.62
C CYS A 63 -8.50 -23.45 7.93
N GLN A 64 -8.77 -24.16 9.01
CA GLN A 64 -10.09 -24.14 9.62
C GLN A 64 -10.24 -22.90 10.51
N TYR A 65 -11.34 -22.19 10.35
CA TYR A 65 -11.74 -21.12 11.25
C TYR A 65 -13.04 -21.49 11.94
N LYS A 66 -12.98 -21.71 13.25
CA LYS A 66 -14.10 -22.11 14.08
C LYS A 66 -14.64 -20.94 14.86
N VAL A 67 -15.96 -20.74 14.81
CA VAL A 67 -16.69 -19.74 15.59
C VAL A 67 -17.60 -20.47 16.57
N LEU A 68 -17.49 -20.14 17.84
CA LEU A 68 -18.40 -20.64 18.88
C LEU A 68 -19.38 -19.53 19.29
N PHE A 69 -20.64 -19.91 19.41
CA PHE A 69 -21.73 -19.03 19.82
C PHE A 69 -22.19 -19.34 21.25
N ASP A 70 -22.62 -18.34 21.96
CA ASP A 70 -23.24 -18.50 23.27
C ASP A 70 -24.72 -18.95 23.14
N LYS A 71 -25.37 -19.11 24.29
CA LYS A 71 -26.79 -19.50 24.36
C LYS A 71 -27.74 -18.52 23.67
N ASP A 72 -27.33 -17.25 23.54
CA ASP A 72 -28.10 -16.18 22.93
C ASP A 72 -27.72 -15.98 21.45
N THR A 73 -26.94 -16.92 20.88
CA THR A 73 -26.49 -16.98 19.48
C THR A 73 -25.53 -15.87 19.05
N TYR A 74 -24.84 -15.22 20.00
CA TYR A 74 -23.74 -14.28 19.71
C TYR A 74 -22.41 -15.00 19.63
N ALA A 75 -21.56 -14.62 18.69
CA ALA A 75 -20.21 -15.14 18.58
C ALA A 75 -19.37 -14.75 19.81
N ARG A 76 -18.65 -15.72 20.39
CA ARG A 76 -17.85 -15.52 21.61
C ARG A 76 -16.41 -15.85 21.43
N SER A 77 -16.10 -16.96 20.78
CA SER A 77 -14.74 -17.48 20.68
C SER A 77 -14.42 -17.87 19.26
N PHE A 78 -13.19 -17.64 18.87
CA PHE A 78 -12.67 -17.89 17.54
C PHE A 78 -11.39 -18.69 17.63
N TYR A 79 -11.28 -19.74 16.82
CA TYR A 79 -10.13 -20.64 16.83
C TYR A 79 -9.66 -20.90 15.41
N TRP A 80 -8.36 -20.89 15.23
CA TRP A 80 -7.70 -21.28 14.00
C TRP A 80 -7.01 -22.63 14.16
N ASN A 81 -7.19 -23.52 13.18
CA ASN A 81 -6.48 -24.79 13.12
C ASN A 81 -5.92 -24.98 11.71
N PRO A 82 -4.64 -25.36 11.58
CA PRO A 82 -4.07 -25.71 10.28
C PRO A 82 -4.68 -27.02 9.77
N VAL A 83 -4.94 -27.07 8.46
CA VAL A 83 -5.48 -28.25 7.77
C VAL A 83 -4.50 -28.71 6.68
N ASP A 84 -3.90 -27.77 5.96
CA ASP A 84 -2.89 -28.08 4.95
C ASP A 84 -1.92 -26.89 4.78
N PRO A 85 -0.66 -27.02 5.15
CA PRO A 85 -0.05 -28.17 5.82
C PRO A 85 -0.51 -28.29 7.29
N GLU A 86 -0.58 -29.48 7.84
CA GLU A 86 -1.05 -29.73 9.22
C GLU A 86 -0.22 -29.03 10.31
N ASN A 87 1.04 -28.71 10.00
CA ASN A 87 1.95 -27.94 10.86
C ASN A 87 2.05 -26.46 10.45
N GLY A 88 1.14 -25.99 9.59
CA GLY A 88 1.11 -24.62 9.12
C GLY A 88 0.72 -23.60 10.21
N VAL A 89 0.98 -22.35 9.93
CA VAL A 89 0.51 -21.23 10.75
C VAL A 89 -0.83 -20.77 10.23
N CYS A 90 -1.84 -20.67 11.10
CA CYS A 90 -3.19 -20.25 10.74
C CYS A 90 -3.71 -19.11 11.65
N PRO A 91 -4.19 -17.99 11.07
CA PRO A 91 -4.04 -17.68 9.64
C PRO A 91 -2.55 -17.53 9.30
N PRO A 92 -2.14 -17.82 8.06
CA PRO A 92 -0.78 -17.52 7.66
C PRO A 92 -0.54 -16.03 7.89
N GLN A 93 0.65 -15.71 8.40
CA GLN A 93 1.06 -14.30 8.37
C GLN A 93 1.04 -13.89 6.89
N GLU A 94 0.29 -12.84 6.55
CA GLU A 94 0.46 -12.21 5.24
C GLU A 94 1.96 -12.04 5.04
N PRO A 95 2.53 -12.47 3.90
CA PRO A 95 3.89 -12.09 3.56
C PRO A 95 3.91 -10.58 3.74
N ALA A 96 4.81 -10.09 4.59
CA ALA A 96 4.84 -8.69 5.00
C ALA A 96 4.58 -7.87 3.75
N LYS A 97 3.44 -7.17 3.69
CA LYS A 97 3.01 -6.41 2.52
C LYS A 97 4.24 -5.65 2.09
N PRO A 98 4.78 -5.82 0.89
CA PRO A 98 6.07 -5.28 0.52
C PRO A 98 6.08 -3.84 1.00
N ALA A 99 7.00 -3.51 1.88
CA ALA A 99 6.97 -2.23 2.57
C ALA A 99 7.17 -1.18 1.49
N PHE A 100 6.09 -0.51 1.07
CA PHE A 100 6.18 0.62 0.16
C PHE A 100 7.04 1.66 0.84
N LYS A 101 8.27 1.79 0.38
CA LYS A 101 9.15 2.84 0.84
C LYS A 101 8.78 4.09 0.05
N ARG A 102 8.48 5.17 0.76
CA ARG A 102 8.16 6.45 0.15
C ARG A 102 9.28 7.44 0.43
N TYR A 103 9.78 8.05 -0.62
CA TYR A 103 10.72 9.16 -0.56
C TYR A 103 10.00 10.43 -0.97
N THR A 104 10.18 11.51 -0.22
CA THR A 104 9.58 12.82 -0.52
C THR A 104 10.68 13.81 -0.82
N LEU A 105 10.63 14.40 -2.00
CA LEU A 105 11.59 15.39 -2.48
C LEU A 105 10.87 16.74 -2.61
N SER A 106 11.49 17.81 -2.10
CA SER A 106 10.98 19.16 -2.30
C SER A 106 11.10 19.57 -3.76
N ALA A 107 9.99 19.96 -4.39
CA ALA A 107 10.03 20.45 -5.77
C ALA A 107 10.86 21.75 -5.90
N ASP A 108 10.86 22.61 -4.87
CA ASP A 108 11.64 23.83 -4.84
C ASP A 108 13.14 23.55 -4.70
N ALA A 109 13.52 22.43 -4.10
CA ALA A 109 14.91 21.99 -4.06
C ALA A 109 15.35 21.30 -5.36
N LEU A 110 14.41 20.64 -6.05
CA LEU A 110 14.70 19.97 -7.32
C LEU A 110 14.80 20.96 -8.50
N PHE A 111 13.87 21.89 -8.60
CA PHE A 111 13.66 22.71 -9.79
C PHE A 111 13.76 24.22 -9.49
N ALA A 112 14.17 24.99 -10.48
CA ALA A 112 13.98 26.43 -10.46
C ALA A 112 12.47 26.78 -10.40
N PHE A 113 12.15 27.98 -9.94
CA PHE A 113 10.78 28.44 -9.77
C PHE A 113 9.95 28.25 -11.06
N ALA A 114 8.75 27.69 -10.91
CA ALA A 114 7.81 27.40 -12.00
C ALA A 114 8.38 26.52 -13.14
N LYS A 115 9.47 25.79 -12.89
CA LYS A 115 10.10 24.88 -13.85
C LYS A 115 9.91 23.42 -13.44
N GLY A 116 10.08 22.53 -14.41
CA GLY A 116 9.89 21.12 -14.20
C GLY A 116 10.67 20.22 -15.17
N ASP A 117 11.47 20.80 -16.06
CA ASP A 117 12.25 20.04 -17.04
C ASP A 117 13.67 19.72 -16.56
N LEU A 118 14.31 18.76 -17.22
CA LEU A 118 15.61 18.22 -16.84
C LEU A 118 16.72 19.27 -16.84
N SER A 119 16.67 20.25 -17.76
CA SER A 119 17.65 21.32 -17.88
C SER A 119 17.57 22.32 -16.73
N ASN A 120 16.44 22.39 -16.06
CA ASN A 120 16.16 23.28 -14.92
C ASN A 120 16.30 22.60 -13.55
N LEU A 121 16.90 21.41 -13.50
CA LEU A 121 17.29 20.80 -12.21
C LEU A 121 18.40 21.59 -11.54
N ASN A 122 18.16 21.98 -10.28
CA ASN A 122 19.15 22.62 -9.45
C ASN A 122 20.29 21.65 -9.08
N ALA A 123 21.46 22.17 -8.72
CA ALA A 123 22.58 21.36 -8.26
C ALA A 123 22.20 20.49 -7.03
N LYS A 124 21.45 21.07 -6.08
CA LYS A 124 20.91 20.35 -4.94
C LYS A 124 19.96 19.24 -5.39
N GLY A 125 19.04 19.52 -6.33
CA GLY A 125 18.09 18.54 -6.87
C GLY A 125 18.79 17.38 -7.56
N LYS A 126 19.85 17.64 -8.32
CA LYS A 126 20.66 16.57 -8.92
C LYS A 126 21.28 15.68 -7.87
N ASN A 127 21.85 16.26 -6.80
CA ASN A 127 22.43 15.49 -5.70
C ASN A 127 21.39 14.66 -4.95
N ASP A 128 20.22 15.23 -4.66
CA ASP A 128 19.11 14.51 -3.99
C ASP A 128 18.63 13.33 -4.84
N LEU A 129 18.52 13.49 -6.17
CA LEU A 129 18.13 12.43 -7.11
C LEU A 129 19.25 11.37 -7.28
N GLU A 130 20.50 11.76 -7.23
CA GLU A 130 21.62 10.81 -7.24
C GLU A 130 21.62 9.93 -5.99
N GLN A 131 21.44 10.54 -4.81
CA GLN A 131 21.29 9.81 -3.55
C GLN A 131 20.09 8.85 -3.59
N LEU A 132 18.95 9.30 -4.09
CA LEU A 132 17.79 8.44 -4.29
C LEU A 132 18.11 7.27 -5.22
N SER A 133 18.82 7.50 -6.31
CA SER A 133 19.23 6.44 -7.25
C SER A 133 20.13 5.40 -6.58
N VAL A 134 21.02 5.83 -5.70
CA VAL A 134 21.86 4.92 -4.88
C VAL A 134 20.97 4.09 -3.94
N GLU A 135 20.01 4.72 -3.25
CA GLU A 135 19.08 4.02 -2.36
C GLU A 135 18.25 2.98 -3.11
N LEU A 136 17.75 3.32 -4.30
CA LEU A 136 16.94 2.40 -5.12
C LEU A 136 17.75 1.18 -5.60
N ARG A 137 19.06 1.32 -5.81
CA ARG A 137 19.94 0.21 -6.18
C ARG A 137 20.25 -0.76 -5.03
N LYS A 138 19.96 -0.40 -3.79
CA LYS A 138 20.11 -1.29 -2.63
C LYS A 138 19.03 -2.34 -2.52
N PHE A 139 17.92 -2.19 -3.25
CA PHE A 139 16.88 -3.22 -3.29
C PHE A 139 17.40 -4.44 -4.06
N ASP A 140 17.33 -5.62 -3.46
CA ASP A 140 17.70 -6.87 -4.13
C ASP A 140 16.72 -7.16 -5.28
N GLN A 141 15.45 -6.83 -5.09
CA GLN A 141 14.42 -6.91 -6.10
C GLN A 141 13.54 -5.66 -6.09
N LEU A 142 13.60 -4.89 -7.15
CA LEU A 142 12.76 -3.74 -7.39
C LEU A 142 11.58 -4.17 -8.28
N ASN A 143 10.36 -4.15 -7.73
CA ASN A 143 9.15 -4.55 -8.45
C ASN A 143 8.59 -3.39 -9.27
N SER A 144 8.34 -2.27 -8.61
CA SER A 144 7.86 -1.05 -9.26
C SER A 144 8.28 0.22 -8.54
N VAL A 145 8.38 1.31 -9.28
CA VAL A 145 8.59 2.67 -8.78
C VAL A 145 7.50 3.55 -9.36
N LYS A 146 6.82 4.31 -8.51
CA LYS A 146 5.83 5.29 -8.92
C LYS A 146 6.28 6.68 -8.50
N VAL A 147 6.45 7.55 -9.47
CA VAL A 147 6.83 8.96 -9.26
C VAL A 147 5.58 9.81 -9.33
N ILE A 148 5.30 10.59 -8.28
CA ILE A 148 4.06 11.36 -8.16
C ILE A 148 4.42 12.83 -7.93
N GLY A 149 4.04 13.69 -8.87
CA GLY A 149 4.24 15.13 -8.76
C GLY A 149 3.04 15.82 -8.10
N HIS A 150 3.31 16.77 -7.22
CA HIS A 150 2.29 17.58 -6.55
C HIS A 150 2.62 19.05 -6.61
N THR A 151 1.58 19.89 -6.63
CA THR A 151 1.66 21.34 -6.50
C THR A 151 0.88 21.82 -5.28
N ASP A 152 1.08 23.07 -4.91
CA ASP A 152 0.11 23.76 -4.07
C ASP A 152 -1.11 24.21 -4.90
N TYR A 153 -2.08 24.86 -4.25
CA TYR A 153 -3.32 25.26 -4.90
C TYR A 153 -3.23 26.60 -5.67
N LEU A 154 -2.07 27.27 -5.65
CA LEU A 154 -1.91 28.55 -6.38
C LEU A 154 -1.80 28.29 -7.88
N GLY A 155 -2.52 29.08 -8.66
CA GLY A 155 -2.61 28.91 -10.10
C GLY A 155 -3.83 28.13 -10.57
N SER A 156 -3.97 27.97 -11.89
CA SER A 156 -5.07 27.21 -12.47
C SER A 156 -4.85 25.71 -12.35
N ASP A 157 -5.94 24.94 -12.42
CA ASP A 157 -5.89 23.49 -12.38
C ASP A 157 -5.08 22.92 -13.55
N ASP A 158 -5.28 23.43 -14.74
CA ASP A 158 -4.53 23.02 -15.93
C ASP A 158 -3.04 23.27 -15.81
N TYR A 159 -2.66 24.42 -15.25
CA TYR A 159 -1.27 24.75 -15.00
C TYR A 159 -0.65 23.77 -13.98
N ASN A 160 -1.32 23.56 -12.86
CA ASN A 160 -0.85 22.67 -11.80
C ASN A 160 -0.77 21.21 -12.26
N ASN A 161 -1.74 20.73 -13.03
CA ASN A 161 -1.72 19.39 -13.60
C ASN A 161 -0.52 19.21 -14.54
N ARG A 162 -0.31 20.13 -15.47
CA ARG A 162 0.84 20.05 -16.38
C ARG A 162 2.18 20.16 -15.67
N LEU A 163 2.31 21.08 -14.71
CA LEU A 163 3.57 21.27 -13.99
C LEU A 163 3.92 20.04 -13.14
N SER A 164 2.94 19.47 -12.43
CA SER A 164 3.14 18.27 -11.63
C SER A 164 3.50 17.07 -12.48
N GLU A 165 2.85 16.88 -13.61
CA GLU A 165 3.16 15.83 -14.59
C GLU A 165 4.58 16.00 -15.14
N GLN A 166 4.95 17.19 -15.58
CA GLN A 166 6.29 17.47 -16.11
C GLN A 166 7.37 17.14 -15.08
N ARG A 167 7.17 17.55 -13.82
CA ARG A 167 8.12 17.29 -12.73
C ARG A 167 8.25 15.79 -12.45
N ALA A 168 7.15 15.07 -12.42
CA ALA A 168 7.16 13.62 -12.23
C ALA A 168 7.90 12.91 -13.38
N GLN A 169 7.62 13.29 -14.62
CA GLN A 169 8.29 12.73 -15.80
C GLN A 169 9.78 13.04 -15.82
N THR A 170 10.19 14.23 -15.39
CA THR A 170 11.61 14.60 -15.29
C THR A 170 12.36 13.76 -14.27
N VAL A 171 11.77 13.54 -13.08
CA VAL A 171 12.36 12.66 -12.07
C VAL A 171 12.42 11.22 -12.60
N ARG A 172 11.36 10.73 -13.23
CA ARG A 172 11.35 9.42 -13.88
C ARG A 172 12.49 9.29 -14.89
N GLN A 173 12.64 10.24 -15.78
CA GLN A 173 13.68 10.21 -16.80
C GLN A 173 15.08 10.25 -16.18
N TYR A 174 15.28 11.05 -15.14
CA TYR A 174 16.55 11.08 -14.42
C TYR A 174 16.89 9.70 -13.85
N LEU A 175 15.95 9.03 -13.17
CA LEU A 175 16.17 7.71 -12.59
C LEU A 175 16.45 6.65 -13.67
N ILE A 176 15.80 6.72 -14.83
CA ILE A 176 16.11 5.85 -15.98
C ILE A 176 17.54 6.11 -16.48
N ASN A 177 17.96 7.34 -16.61
CA ASN A 177 19.32 7.71 -17.00
C ASN A 177 20.37 7.22 -16.00
N GLN A 178 19.99 7.03 -14.73
CA GLN A 178 20.81 6.43 -13.67
C GLN A 178 20.77 4.90 -13.66
N GLY A 179 20.14 4.28 -14.65
CA GLY A 179 20.15 2.82 -14.85
C GLY A 179 18.94 2.07 -14.32
N LEU A 180 17.89 2.75 -13.87
CA LEU A 180 16.65 2.07 -13.50
C LEU A 180 15.88 1.64 -14.76
N SER A 181 15.25 0.46 -14.72
CA SER A 181 14.48 -0.04 -15.85
C SER A 181 13.23 0.81 -16.12
N ALA A 182 13.09 1.32 -17.35
CA ALA A 182 11.95 2.12 -17.76
C ALA A 182 10.61 1.39 -17.61
N SER A 183 10.60 0.06 -17.73
CA SER A 183 9.40 -0.77 -17.58
C SER A 183 8.90 -0.87 -16.14
N LYS A 184 9.74 -0.53 -15.17
CA LYS A 184 9.41 -0.58 -13.74
C LYS A 184 9.05 0.77 -13.15
N ILE A 185 9.22 1.87 -13.90
CA ILE A 185 9.00 3.22 -13.38
C ILE A 185 7.83 3.87 -14.13
N ASN A 186 6.82 4.28 -13.35
CA ASN A 186 5.70 5.09 -13.82
C ASN A 186 5.77 6.48 -13.19
N ALA A 187 5.23 7.48 -13.90
CA ALA A 187 5.12 8.84 -13.39
C ALA A 187 3.71 9.38 -13.60
N VAL A 188 3.24 10.20 -12.66
CA VAL A 188 1.92 10.84 -12.72
C VAL A 188 1.93 12.18 -11.99
N GLY A 189 1.29 13.18 -12.57
CA GLY A 189 1.02 14.45 -11.90
C GLY A 189 -0.36 14.44 -11.25
N MET A 190 -0.44 14.81 -9.99
CA MET A 190 -1.68 14.92 -9.22
C MET A 190 -2.12 16.38 -9.00
N GLY A 191 -1.38 17.34 -9.56
CA GLY A 191 -1.68 18.75 -9.39
C GLY A 191 -1.82 19.11 -7.89
N LYS A 192 -2.87 19.87 -7.57
CA LYS A 192 -3.18 20.33 -6.21
C LYS A 192 -4.09 19.39 -5.41
N THR A 193 -4.45 18.22 -5.94
CA THR A 193 -5.54 17.39 -5.40
C THR A 193 -5.19 16.66 -4.09
N GLN A 194 -3.90 16.55 -3.75
CA GLN A 194 -3.43 15.82 -2.58
C GLN A 194 -2.52 16.70 -1.68
N PRO A 195 -3.07 17.74 -1.03
CA PRO A 195 -2.30 18.59 -0.13
C PRO A 195 -1.92 17.83 1.16
N VAL A 196 -0.69 18.05 1.62
CA VAL A 196 -0.21 17.58 2.93
C VAL A 196 -0.19 18.69 3.98
N LYS A 197 -0.34 19.94 3.53
CA LYS A 197 -0.39 21.12 4.38
C LYS A 197 -1.54 22.01 3.98
N GLN A 198 -2.38 22.37 4.93
CA GLN A 198 -3.41 23.39 4.78
C GLN A 198 -2.89 24.72 5.36
N CYS A 199 -3.14 25.81 4.65
CA CYS A 199 -2.68 27.13 5.02
C CYS A 199 -3.83 28.14 4.90
N VAL A 200 -3.94 29.01 5.91
CA VAL A 200 -4.93 30.09 5.92
C VAL A 200 -4.34 31.29 5.16
N ASN A 201 -5.10 31.84 4.23
CA ASN A 201 -4.72 33.06 3.54
C ASN A 201 -5.02 34.26 4.43
N THR A 202 -4.00 34.82 5.03
CA THR A 202 -4.09 36.01 5.92
C THR A 202 -3.89 37.34 5.18
N GLY A 203 -3.86 37.31 3.84
CA GLY A 203 -3.51 38.46 3.00
C GLY A 203 -2.02 38.67 2.79
N ASN A 204 -1.16 38.00 3.55
CA ASN A 204 0.30 38.01 3.33
C ASN A 204 0.69 36.91 2.33
N ARG A 205 0.90 37.30 1.08
CA ARG A 205 1.23 36.35 0.00
C ARG A 205 2.54 35.58 0.26
N THR A 206 3.56 36.22 0.79
CA THR A 206 4.85 35.56 1.07
C THR A 206 4.70 34.50 2.17
N ALA A 207 4.01 34.84 3.25
CA ALA A 207 3.72 33.89 4.32
C ALA A 207 2.91 32.69 3.80
N LEU A 208 1.93 32.92 2.93
CA LEU A 208 1.13 31.85 2.33
C LEU A 208 1.99 30.94 1.44
N ILE A 209 2.83 31.48 0.57
CA ILE A 209 3.73 30.70 -0.30
C ILE A 209 4.68 29.84 0.55
N THR A 210 5.22 30.39 1.62
CA THR A 210 6.10 29.67 2.54
C THR A 210 5.34 28.54 3.26
N CYS A 211 4.15 28.80 3.77
CA CYS A 211 3.32 27.79 4.41
C CYS A 211 2.97 26.64 3.48
N LEU A 212 2.70 26.93 2.21
CA LEU A 212 2.32 25.95 1.18
C LEU A 212 3.49 25.12 0.63
N GLN A 213 4.72 25.45 0.98
CA GLN A 213 5.93 24.79 0.45
C GLN A 213 5.89 23.26 0.54
N PRO A 214 5.42 22.60 1.64
CA PRO A 214 5.36 21.14 1.71
C PRO A 214 4.47 20.48 0.65
N ASN A 215 3.51 21.23 0.09
CA ASN A 215 2.63 20.71 -0.99
C ASN A 215 3.35 20.64 -2.34
N ARG A 216 4.38 21.46 -2.56
CA ARG A 216 5.22 21.43 -3.75
C ARG A 216 6.30 20.38 -3.60
N ARG A 217 5.97 19.15 -3.99
CA ARG A 217 6.83 17.99 -3.78
C ARG A 217 6.72 16.96 -4.91
N VAL A 218 7.69 16.10 -4.98
CA VAL A 218 7.64 14.86 -5.76
C VAL A 218 7.81 13.70 -4.79
N GLU A 219 6.87 12.78 -4.79
CA GLU A 219 6.92 11.55 -4.04
C GLU A 219 7.39 10.40 -4.95
N VAL A 220 8.24 9.54 -4.43
CA VAL A 220 8.70 8.33 -5.11
C VAL A 220 8.32 7.14 -4.23
N GLU A 221 7.31 6.41 -4.65
CA GLU A 221 6.84 5.19 -4.01
C GLU A 221 7.54 3.98 -4.63
N VAL A 222 8.12 3.17 -3.79
CA VAL A 222 8.93 2.02 -4.21
C VAL A 222 8.32 0.75 -3.65
N ASP A 223 7.95 -0.16 -4.54
CA ASP A 223 7.64 -1.54 -4.23
C ASP A 223 8.86 -2.40 -4.55
N GLY A 224 9.38 -3.05 -3.55
CA GLY A 224 10.56 -3.89 -3.70
C GLY A 224 10.80 -4.75 -2.46
N SER A 225 11.53 -5.82 -2.63
CA SER A 225 12.05 -6.63 -1.56
C SER A 225 13.57 -6.53 -1.54
N GLY A 226 14.16 -6.57 -0.36
CA GLY A 226 15.59 -6.48 -0.20
C GLY A 226 15.95 -5.65 1.01
N VAL A 227 16.89 -6.15 1.72
CA VAL A 227 17.25 -5.72 3.06
C VAL A 227 18.11 -4.48 2.97
N ASP A 228 17.83 -3.56 3.88
CA ASP A 228 18.84 -2.67 4.42
C ASP A 228 20.04 -3.52 4.90
N LYS A 229 21.04 -3.72 4.05
CA LYS A 229 22.27 -4.43 4.41
C LYS A 229 23.17 -3.59 5.32
N ASN A 230 22.59 -2.61 6.02
CA ASN A 230 23.30 -1.78 7.00
C ASN A 230 22.49 -1.75 8.31
N LYS A 231 22.62 -2.83 9.07
CA LYS A 231 22.61 -2.84 10.52
C LYS A 231 23.82 -3.62 11.01
#